data_90f6f7bcd5b28cd036202d1d6bcf2555
#
_entry.id   90f6f7bcd5b28cd036202d1d6bcf2555
#
_cell.length_a   1.000
_cell.length_b   1.000
_cell.length_c   1.000
_cell.angle_alpha   90.00
_cell.angle_beta   90.00
_cell.angle_gamma   90.00
#
_symmetry.space_group_name_H-M   'P 1'
#
loop_
_entity.id
_entity.type
_entity.pdbx_description
1 polymer ?
#
loop_
_entity_poly.entity_id
_entity_poly.type
_entity_poly.pdbx_seq_one_letter_code
_entity_poly.pdbx_strand_id
1 'polypeptide(L)'
;MLIFAIALAALMVVLKFLESAFVLGNFQLEIYISFVAIAFLAFGLWFGKRNQSQKVGADFDPEILDKIKAKWHISDREYEVILGIADGLSNKEIGNRLHLSEHTVKSHLANVFAKLNAKRRTEAVLIARKEGLIA
;
A
#
# COMPACT_ATOMS: atom_id res chain seq x y z
N MET A 1 -4.51 12.95 -13.35
CA MET A 1 -5.04 14.26 -13.77
C MET A 1 -5.79 14.95 -12.62
N LEU A 2 -6.85 14.34 -12.05
CA LEU A 2 -7.66 14.96 -10.97
C LEU A 2 -6.83 15.32 -9.71
N ILE A 3 -5.91 14.44 -9.28
CA ILE A 3 -5.05 14.64 -8.11
C ILE A 3 -4.08 15.81 -8.32
N PHE A 4 -3.54 15.99 -9.52
CA PHE A 4 -2.69 17.13 -9.87
C PHE A 4 -3.48 18.45 -9.88
N ALA A 5 -4.72 18.44 -10.35
CA ALA A 5 -5.58 19.62 -10.35
C ALA A 5 -5.94 20.06 -8.91
N ILE A 6 -6.23 19.09 -8.02
CA ILE A 6 -6.52 19.35 -6.60
C ILE A 6 -5.27 19.87 -5.88
N ALA A 7 -4.09 19.30 -6.15
CA ALA A 7 -2.83 19.76 -5.57
C ALA A 7 -2.48 21.20 -6.04
N LEU A 8 -2.71 21.52 -7.32
CA LEU A 8 -2.48 22.86 -7.87
C LEU A 8 -3.46 23.89 -7.30
N ALA A 9 -4.73 23.52 -7.14
CA ALA A 9 -5.74 24.37 -6.51
C ALA A 9 -5.41 24.65 -5.05
N ALA A 10 -5.00 23.63 -4.29
CA ALA A 10 -4.57 23.78 -2.90
C ALA A 10 -3.34 24.71 -2.79
N LEU A 11 -2.38 24.56 -3.70
CA LEU A 11 -1.18 25.44 -3.76
C LEU A 11 -1.57 26.89 -4.05
N MET A 12 -2.51 27.14 -4.97
CA MET A 12 -3.00 28.49 -5.28
C MET A 12 -3.71 29.14 -4.09
N VAL A 13 -4.49 28.37 -3.34
CA VAL A 13 -5.18 28.88 -2.13
C VAL A 13 -4.15 29.25 -1.06
N VAL A 14 -3.11 28.41 -0.87
CA VAL A 14 -2.01 28.67 0.08
C VAL A 14 -1.23 29.93 -0.33
N LEU A 15 -0.90 30.10 -1.61
CA LEU A 15 -0.20 31.29 -2.10
C LEU A 15 -1.01 32.58 -1.93
N LYS A 16 -2.30 32.55 -2.24
CA LYS A 16 -3.20 33.71 -2.01
C LYS A 16 -3.33 34.06 -0.53
N PHE A 17 -3.33 33.06 0.33
CA PHE A 17 -3.39 33.23 1.77
C PHE A 17 -2.08 33.83 2.32
N LEU A 18 -0.91 33.41 1.81
CA LEU A 18 0.39 33.99 2.13
C LEU A 18 0.47 35.46 1.72
N GLU A 19 -0.07 35.80 0.55
CA GLU A 19 -0.07 37.17 0.03
C GLU A 19 -0.91 38.11 0.91
N SER A 20 -2.08 37.65 1.37
CA SER A 20 -2.92 38.42 2.29
C SER A 20 -2.33 38.56 3.70
N ALA A 21 -1.54 37.60 4.13
CA ALA A 21 -0.88 37.54 5.42
C ALA A 21 0.30 38.49 5.55
N PHE A 22 1.06 38.64 4.47
CA PHE A 22 2.19 39.54 4.41
C PHE A 22 1.77 41.00 4.59
N VAL A 23 0.53 41.35 4.19
CA VAL A 23 0.00 42.70 4.29
C VAL A 23 -0.46 43.10 5.72
N LEU A 24 -0.78 42.11 6.57
CA LEU A 24 -1.43 42.34 7.88
C LEU A 24 -0.52 42.27 9.11
N GLY A 25 0.77 41.90 8.98
CA GLY A 25 1.79 42.01 10.04
C GLY A 25 1.49 41.31 11.36
N ASN A 26 0.70 40.24 11.39
CA ASN A 26 0.27 39.57 12.61
C ASN A 26 1.09 38.29 12.93
N PHE A 27 1.79 38.31 14.07
CA PHE A 27 2.54 37.19 14.63
C PHE A 27 1.70 35.89 14.79
N GLN A 28 0.39 36.00 14.92
CA GLN A 28 -0.52 34.81 15.00
C GLN A 28 -0.57 34.00 13.70
N LEU A 29 -0.25 34.62 12.58
CA LEU A 29 -0.29 33.99 11.28
C LEU A 29 0.90 33.05 11.05
N GLU A 30 2.08 33.37 11.55
CA GLU A 30 3.28 32.51 11.46
C GLU A 30 3.06 31.18 12.17
N ILE A 31 2.38 31.21 13.31
CA ILE A 31 2.02 30.01 14.08
C ILE A 31 1.03 29.15 13.29
N TYR A 32 0.03 29.76 12.66
CA TYR A 32 -0.96 29.04 11.86
C TYR A 32 -0.35 28.37 10.62
N ILE A 33 0.54 29.07 9.91
CA ILE A 33 1.27 28.51 8.73
C ILE A 33 2.13 27.33 9.15
N SER A 34 2.81 27.43 10.30
CA SER A 34 3.63 26.34 10.84
C SER A 34 2.80 25.11 11.16
N PHE A 35 1.61 25.29 11.75
CA PHE A 35 0.67 24.18 12.01
C PHE A 35 0.17 23.51 10.72
N VAL A 36 -0.18 24.29 9.71
CA VAL A 36 -0.61 23.77 8.40
C VAL A 36 0.52 23.01 7.72
N ALA A 37 1.74 23.53 7.73
CA ALA A 37 2.91 22.86 7.17
C ALA A 37 3.20 21.52 7.86
N ILE A 38 3.15 21.49 9.19
CA ILE A 38 3.33 20.25 9.98
C ILE A 38 2.21 19.23 9.68
N ALA A 39 0.96 19.67 9.55
CA ALA A 39 -0.16 18.81 9.22
C ALA A 39 0.00 18.20 7.81
N PHE A 40 0.44 18.98 6.82
CA PHE A 40 0.74 18.49 5.47
C PHE A 40 1.92 17.53 5.46
N LEU A 41 2.96 17.79 6.24
CA LEU A 41 4.12 16.89 6.40
C LEU A 41 3.69 15.56 7.04
N ALA A 42 2.92 15.61 8.11
CA ALA A 42 2.39 14.43 8.78
C ALA A 42 1.45 13.63 7.86
N PHE A 43 0.57 14.31 7.10
CA PHE A 43 -0.30 13.69 6.10
C PHE A 43 0.50 13.06 4.96
N GLY A 44 1.54 13.73 4.45
CA GLY A 44 2.43 13.22 3.41
C GLY A 44 3.19 11.97 3.87
N LEU A 45 3.73 11.98 5.08
CA LEU A 45 4.41 10.82 5.68
C LEU A 45 3.43 9.66 5.93
N TRP A 46 2.22 9.94 6.41
CA TRP A 46 1.19 8.93 6.63
C TRP A 46 0.69 8.32 5.31
N PHE A 47 0.43 9.17 4.30
CA PHE A 47 0.01 8.73 2.97
C PHE A 47 1.13 7.98 2.22
N GLY A 48 2.38 8.44 2.35
CA GLY A 48 3.55 7.77 1.81
C GLY A 48 3.75 6.38 2.41
N LYS A 49 3.62 6.25 3.73
CA LYS A 49 3.71 4.95 4.43
C LYS A 49 2.61 3.98 4.02
N ARG A 50 1.40 4.48 3.77
CA ARG A 50 0.26 3.67 3.32
C ARG A 50 0.44 3.14 1.88
N ASN A 51 1.16 3.89 1.03
CA ASN A 51 1.43 3.49 -0.35
C ASN A 51 2.72 2.66 -0.51
N GLN A 52 3.56 2.60 0.53
CA GLN A 52 4.84 1.89 0.49
C GLN A 52 4.70 0.38 0.74
N SER A 53 3.50 -0.12 1.09
CA SER A 53 3.20 -1.56 1.18
C SER A 53 3.21 -2.30 -0.17
N GLN A 54 3.59 -1.65 -1.26
CA GLN A 54 3.59 -2.26 -2.60
C GLN A 54 4.97 -2.79 -3.06
N LYS A 55 6.00 -2.77 -2.21
CA LYS A 55 7.34 -3.22 -2.62
C LYS A 55 7.93 -4.36 -1.78
N VAL A 56 7.11 -5.27 -1.29
CA VAL A 56 7.59 -6.56 -0.75
C VAL A 56 7.61 -7.58 -1.89
N GLY A 57 8.52 -7.43 -2.79
CA GLY A 57 8.68 -8.30 -3.96
C GLY A 57 9.82 -7.86 -4.86
N ALA A 58 10.58 -6.83 -4.47
CA ALA A 58 11.53 -6.16 -5.36
C ALA A 58 12.95 -6.76 -5.38
N ASP A 59 13.24 -7.79 -4.59
CA ASP A 59 14.59 -8.38 -4.49
C ASP A 59 14.72 -9.74 -5.18
N PHE A 60 13.69 -10.25 -5.84
CA PHE A 60 13.79 -11.51 -6.56
C PHE A 60 13.95 -11.25 -8.07
N ASP A 61 14.90 -11.97 -8.67
CA ASP A 61 14.99 -12.07 -10.13
C ASP A 61 13.63 -12.54 -10.68
N PRO A 62 12.98 -11.79 -11.58
CA PRO A 62 11.67 -12.13 -12.12
C PRO A 62 11.62 -13.56 -12.70
N GLU A 63 12.71 -14.02 -13.30
CA GLU A 63 12.80 -15.35 -13.88
C GLU A 63 12.77 -16.45 -12.80
N ILE A 64 13.42 -16.21 -11.66
CA ILE A 64 13.41 -17.15 -10.53
C ILE A 64 12.03 -17.21 -9.90
N LEU A 65 11.39 -16.06 -9.70
CA LEU A 65 10.03 -15.99 -9.15
C LEU A 65 9.01 -16.72 -10.04
N ASP A 66 9.09 -16.55 -11.36
CA ASP A 66 8.20 -17.24 -12.29
C ASP A 66 8.40 -18.76 -12.28
N LYS A 67 9.65 -19.23 -12.16
CA LYS A 67 9.94 -20.66 -11.97
C LYS A 67 9.35 -21.21 -10.68
N ILE A 68 9.40 -20.45 -9.57
CA ILE A 68 8.83 -20.88 -8.29
C ILE A 68 7.29 -20.87 -8.36
N LYS A 69 6.68 -19.84 -8.95
CA LYS A 69 5.23 -19.79 -9.17
C LYS A 69 4.75 -20.97 -10.02
N ALA A 70 5.49 -21.30 -11.08
CA ALA A 70 5.19 -22.44 -11.94
C ALA A 70 5.29 -23.77 -11.18
N LYS A 71 6.32 -23.95 -10.35
CA LYS A 71 6.51 -25.15 -9.49
C LYS A 71 5.29 -25.42 -8.60
N TRP A 72 4.71 -24.36 -8.03
CA TRP A 72 3.57 -24.45 -7.12
C TRP A 72 2.22 -24.18 -7.80
N HIS A 73 2.21 -24.01 -9.12
CA HIS A 73 1.03 -23.63 -9.91
C HIS A 73 0.31 -22.40 -9.35
N ILE A 74 1.05 -21.44 -8.81
CA ILE A 74 0.53 -20.19 -8.24
C ILE A 74 0.27 -19.20 -9.38
N SER A 75 -0.98 -18.77 -9.53
CA SER A 75 -1.34 -17.69 -10.46
C SER A 75 -0.92 -16.32 -9.92
N ASP A 76 -0.84 -15.30 -10.81
CA ASP A 76 -0.48 -13.94 -10.40
C ASP A 76 -1.45 -13.39 -9.34
N ARG A 77 -2.73 -13.69 -9.44
CA ARG A 77 -3.73 -13.28 -8.44
C ARG A 77 -3.55 -13.98 -7.09
N GLU A 78 -3.22 -15.24 -7.09
CA GLU A 78 -2.91 -15.97 -5.87
C GLU A 78 -1.61 -15.46 -5.24
N TYR A 79 -0.62 -15.10 -6.06
CA TYR A 79 0.61 -14.48 -5.59
C TYR A 79 0.37 -13.11 -4.94
N GLU A 80 -0.45 -12.24 -5.53
CA GLU A 80 -0.86 -10.97 -4.93
C GLU A 80 -1.57 -11.17 -3.57
N VAL A 81 -2.37 -12.22 -3.45
CA VAL A 81 -3.03 -12.59 -2.19
C VAL A 81 -2.01 -13.10 -1.17
N ILE A 82 -0.99 -13.89 -1.59
CA ILE A 82 0.11 -14.33 -0.72
C ILE A 82 0.87 -13.13 -0.16
N LEU A 83 1.19 -12.14 -0.99
CA LEU A 83 1.81 -10.89 -0.54
C LEU A 83 0.93 -10.17 0.50
N GLY A 84 -0.37 -10.09 0.25
CA GLY A 84 -1.31 -9.48 1.20
C GLY A 84 -1.35 -10.18 2.55
N ILE A 85 -1.31 -11.52 2.58
CA ILE A 85 -1.25 -12.27 3.85
C ILE A 85 0.11 -12.14 4.54
N ALA A 86 1.19 -12.01 3.80
CA ALA A 86 2.52 -11.78 4.35
C ALA A 86 2.65 -10.41 5.00
N ASP A 87 2.00 -9.39 4.42
CA ASP A 87 1.86 -8.03 4.97
C ASP A 87 0.94 -7.96 6.21
N GLY A 88 0.32 -9.07 6.61
CA GLY A 88 -0.60 -9.12 7.75
C GLY A 88 -2.00 -8.55 7.47
N LEU A 89 -2.36 -8.25 6.22
CA LEU A 89 -3.65 -7.64 5.85
C LEU A 89 -4.81 -8.61 6.04
N SER A 90 -5.95 -8.15 6.55
CA SER A 90 -7.20 -8.90 6.58
C SER A 90 -7.75 -9.17 5.16
N ASN A 91 -8.67 -10.12 5.00
CA ASN A 91 -9.27 -10.41 3.70
C ASN A 91 -9.98 -9.19 3.09
N LYS A 92 -10.59 -8.36 3.94
CA LYS A 92 -11.24 -7.11 3.54
C LYS A 92 -10.23 -6.09 3.01
N GLU A 93 -9.06 -5.96 3.67
CA GLU A 93 -8.00 -5.06 3.24
C GLU A 93 -7.33 -5.54 1.96
N ILE A 94 -7.11 -6.86 1.82
CA ILE A 94 -6.64 -7.47 0.56
C ILE A 94 -7.65 -7.20 -0.56
N GLY A 95 -8.94 -7.40 -0.29
CA GLY A 95 -10.00 -7.11 -1.25
C GLY A 95 -9.98 -5.65 -1.71
N ASN A 96 -9.88 -4.71 -0.78
CA ASN A 96 -9.77 -3.28 -1.09
C ASN A 96 -8.52 -2.96 -1.92
N ARG A 97 -7.37 -3.57 -1.59
CA ARG A 97 -6.09 -3.37 -2.30
C ARG A 97 -6.12 -3.91 -3.73
N LEU A 98 -6.75 -5.07 -3.93
CA LEU A 98 -6.80 -5.76 -5.22
C LEU A 98 -8.08 -5.49 -6.03
N HIS A 99 -8.98 -4.64 -5.53
CA HIS A 99 -10.30 -4.38 -6.11
C HIS A 99 -11.15 -5.65 -6.26
N LEU A 100 -11.11 -6.52 -5.26
CA LEU A 100 -11.85 -7.77 -5.18
C LEU A 100 -12.85 -7.76 -4.02
N SER A 101 -13.89 -8.59 -4.11
CA SER A 101 -14.76 -8.85 -2.97
C SER A 101 -14.03 -9.68 -1.90
N GLU A 102 -14.38 -9.51 -0.63
CA GLU A 102 -13.83 -10.33 0.45
C GLU A 102 -14.09 -11.83 0.21
N HIS A 103 -15.21 -12.17 -0.40
CA HIS A 103 -15.53 -13.54 -0.78
C HIS A 103 -14.56 -14.10 -1.83
N THR A 104 -14.23 -13.29 -2.84
CA THR A 104 -13.26 -13.65 -3.88
C THR A 104 -11.86 -13.87 -3.28
N VAL A 105 -11.45 -13.02 -2.33
CA VAL A 105 -10.19 -13.18 -1.61
C VAL A 105 -10.17 -14.49 -0.81
N LYS A 106 -11.26 -14.84 -0.13
CA LYS A 106 -11.38 -16.13 0.59
C LYS A 106 -11.23 -17.32 -0.37
N SER A 107 -11.80 -17.24 -1.57
CA SER A 107 -11.66 -18.29 -2.58
C SER A 107 -10.21 -18.44 -3.06
N HIS A 108 -9.52 -17.34 -3.35
CA HIS A 108 -8.09 -17.37 -3.70
C HIS A 108 -7.24 -17.91 -2.56
N LEU A 109 -7.53 -17.55 -1.30
CA LEU A 109 -6.82 -18.08 -0.14
C LEU A 109 -7.02 -19.59 0.01
N ALA A 110 -8.22 -20.09 -0.21
CA ALA A 110 -8.48 -21.53 -0.17
C ALA A 110 -7.64 -22.28 -1.21
N ASN A 111 -7.54 -21.74 -2.43
CA ASN A 111 -6.69 -22.31 -3.48
C ASN A 111 -5.20 -22.25 -3.11
N VAL A 112 -4.73 -21.11 -2.57
CA VAL A 112 -3.35 -20.97 -2.09
C VAL A 112 -3.03 -21.99 -1.00
N PHE A 113 -3.92 -22.17 -0.02
CA PHE A 113 -3.71 -23.13 1.05
C PHE A 113 -3.66 -24.57 0.52
N ALA A 114 -4.52 -24.91 -0.43
CA ALA A 114 -4.50 -26.22 -1.07
C ALA A 114 -3.20 -26.47 -1.85
N LYS A 115 -2.75 -25.48 -2.64
CA LYS A 115 -1.52 -25.56 -3.44
C LYS A 115 -0.27 -25.64 -2.59
N LEU A 116 -0.18 -24.87 -1.52
CA LEU A 116 0.93 -24.88 -0.58
C LEU A 116 0.83 -25.99 0.49
N ASN A 117 -0.25 -26.79 0.46
CA ASN A 117 -0.55 -27.79 1.49
C ASN A 117 -0.52 -27.20 2.92
N ALA A 118 -1.03 -25.97 3.07
CA ALA A 118 -1.07 -25.23 4.33
C ALA A 118 -2.45 -25.35 4.97
N LYS A 119 -2.50 -25.57 6.28
CA LYS A 119 -3.76 -25.66 7.05
C LYS A 119 -4.20 -24.32 7.63
N ARG A 120 -3.28 -23.36 7.74
CA ARG A 120 -3.50 -22.07 8.40
C ARG A 120 -2.78 -20.96 7.64
N ARG A 121 -3.27 -19.73 7.80
CA ARG A 121 -2.69 -18.52 7.21
C ARG A 121 -1.20 -18.34 7.53
N THR A 122 -0.83 -18.51 8.79
CA THR A 122 0.59 -18.40 9.24
C THR A 122 1.47 -19.47 8.62
N GLU A 123 0.95 -20.67 8.44
CA GLU A 123 1.67 -21.77 7.80
C GLU A 123 1.89 -21.49 6.31
N ALA A 124 0.88 -20.95 5.62
CA ALA A 124 1.01 -20.55 4.22
C ALA A 124 2.11 -19.48 4.02
N VAL A 125 2.19 -18.49 4.91
CA VAL A 125 3.26 -17.47 4.88
C VAL A 125 4.63 -18.10 5.13
N LEU A 126 4.75 -19.01 6.09
CA LEU A 126 6.01 -19.70 6.38
C LEU A 126 6.49 -20.54 5.21
N ILE A 127 5.59 -21.29 4.57
CA ILE A 127 5.91 -22.11 3.39
C ILE A 127 6.30 -21.20 2.23
N ALA A 128 5.54 -20.12 1.97
CA ALA A 128 5.84 -19.17 0.92
C ALA A 128 7.24 -18.54 1.07
N ARG A 129 7.65 -18.21 2.31
CA ARG A 129 9.02 -17.73 2.60
C ARG A 129 10.06 -18.81 2.38
N LYS A 130 9.83 -20.01 2.92
CA LYS A 130 10.77 -21.14 2.79
C LYS A 130 11.02 -21.53 1.33
N GLU A 131 9.99 -21.45 0.50
CA GLU A 131 10.07 -21.78 -0.92
C GLU A 131 10.56 -20.60 -1.80
N GLY A 132 10.80 -19.43 -1.20
CA GLY A 132 11.30 -18.26 -1.92
C GLY A 132 10.24 -17.55 -2.76
N LEU A 133 8.94 -17.75 -2.48
CA LEU A 133 7.86 -16.99 -3.10
C LEU A 133 7.81 -15.54 -2.58
N ILE A 134 8.23 -15.34 -1.33
CA ILE A 134 8.27 -14.04 -0.65
C ILE A 134 9.50 -13.93 0.24
N ALA A 135 9.96 -12.71 0.49
CA ALA A 135 11.09 -12.42 1.37
C ALA A 135 10.78 -12.63 2.86
#